data_e4e8d9fa76f1367b9d9254a2ecfaf4af
#
_entry.id   e4e8d9fa76f1367b9d9254a2ecfaf4af
#
_cell.length_a   1.000
_cell.length_b   1.000
_cell.length_c   1.000
_cell.angle_alpha   90.00
_cell.angle_beta   90.00
_cell.angle_gamma   90.00
#
_symmetry.space_group_name_H-M   'P 1'
#
loop_
_entity.id
_entity.type
_entity.pdbx_description
1 polymer ?
#
loop_
_entity_poly.entity_id
_entity_poly.type
_entity_poly.pdbx_seq_one_letter_code
_entity_poly.pdbx_strand_id
1 'polypeptide(L)'
;MEFGAEILKIVPGRVSSEVPASLSYDTQATISEALEIIGLYQSIGIDKNRVLIKIASTWEGIQAASILERDHGIHCNLTLLFNLTQAVACAEARVTLVSPFVGRILDWYKRSTGLEYEAKSDPGVISVKS
;
A
#
# COMPACT_ATOMS: atom_id res chain seq x y z
N MET A 1 1.15 15.78 2.48
CA MET A 1 0.55 15.90 3.82
C MET A 1 -0.64 16.87 3.83
N GLU A 2 -0.53 18.10 3.36
CA GLU A 2 -1.61 19.11 3.36
C GLU A 2 -2.92 18.59 2.73
N PHE A 3 -2.87 17.99 1.55
CA PHE A 3 -4.04 17.37 0.91
C PHE A 3 -4.70 16.30 1.79
N GLY A 4 -3.90 15.46 2.46
CA GLY A 4 -4.42 14.43 3.36
C GLY A 4 -5.17 15.04 4.55
N ALA A 5 -4.65 16.13 5.11
CA ALA A 5 -5.28 16.84 6.20
C ALA A 5 -6.64 17.46 5.78
N GLU A 6 -6.70 18.07 4.59
CA GLU A 6 -7.96 18.62 4.05
C GLU A 6 -8.99 17.53 3.77
N ILE A 7 -8.57 16.38 3.20
CA ILE A 7 -9.47 15.24 2.96
C ILE A 7 -10.03 14.71 4.27
N LEU A 8 -9.22 14.61 5.33
CA LEU A 8 -9.65 14.11 6.63
C LEU A 8 -10.72 14.97 7.34
N LYS A 9 -10.89 16.23 6.92
CA LYS A 9 -12.00 17.08 7.38
C LYS A 9 -13.35 16.66 6.77
N ILE A 10 -13.31 15.98 5.63
CA ILE A 10 -14.50 15.62 4.84
C ILE A 10 -14.87 14.15 5.06
N VAL A 11 -13.88 13.25 5.08
CA VAL A 11 -14.11 11.81 5.18
C VAL A 11 -14.00 11.32 6.63
N PRO A 12 -14.90 10.43 7.08
CA PRO A 12 -14.83 9.85 8.43
C PRO A 12 -13.74 8.78 8.57
N GLY A 13 -13.21 8.26 7.44
CA GLY A 13 -12.23 7.18 7.38
C GLY A 13 -10.77 7.63 7.50
N ARG A 14 -9.92 6.94 6.77
CA ARG A 14 -8.47 7.15 6.75
C ARG A 14 -8.01 7.72 5.40
N VAL A 15 -6.85 8.36 5.40
CA VAL A 15 -6.12 8.74 4.17
C VAL A 15 -4.84 7.92 4.06
N SER A 16 -4.39 7.67 2.83
CA SER A 16 -3.08 7.08 2.58
C SER A 16 -2.07 8.16 2.19
N SER A 17 -0.91 8.17 2.88
CA SER A 17 0.27 8.95 2.51
C SER A 17 1.39 8.02 2.13
N GLU A 18 2.00 8.25 0.97
CA GLU A 18 2.94 7.31 0.36
C GLU A 18 4.39 7.66 0.69
N VAL A 19 5.17 6.66 1.05
CA VAL A 19 6.63 6.74 1.13
C VAL A 19 7.19 6.83 -0.29
N PRO A 20 8.21 7.68 -0.55
CA PRO A 20 8.81 7.81 -1.88
C PRO A 20 9.24 6.47 -2.47
N ALA A 21 8.94 6.25 -3.75
CA ALA A 21 9.27 5.00 -4.46
C ALA A 21 10.78 4.72 -4.51
N SER A 22 11.62 5.74 -4.39
CA SER A 22 13.08 5.61 -4.31
C SER A 22 13.57 4.81 -3.11
N LEU A 23 12.75 4.69 -2.06
CA LEU A 23 13.06 3.95 -0.84
C LEU A 23 12.53 2.50 -0.86
N SER A 24 11.92 2.06 -1.96
CA SER A 24 11.24 0.75 -2.06
C SER A 24 12.13 -0.46 -1.75
N TYR A 25 13.44 -0.33 -1.85
CA TYR A 25 14.44 -1.39 -1.60
C TYR A 25 15.30 -1.12 -0.36
N ASP A 26 14.87 -0.19 0.50
CA ASP A 26 15.55 0.13 1.76
C ASP A 26 14.54 0.10 2.92
N THR A 27 14.57 -0.97 3.70
CA THR A 27 13.68 -1.19 4.84
C THR A 27 13.83 -0.10 5.89
N GLN A 28 15.05 0.29 6.24
CA GLN A 28 15.29 1.25 7.33
C GLN A 28 14.90 2.67 6.90
N ALA A 29 15.24 3.06 5.68
CA ALA A 29 14.83 4.35 5.14
C ALA A 29 13.30 4.46 5.02
N THR A 30 12.62 3.38 4.60
CA THR A 30 11.15 3.30 4.55
C THR A 30 10.53 3.49 5.93
N ILE A 31 11.06 2.83 6.97
CA ILE A 31 10.57 3.00 8.35
C ILE A 31 10.78 4.44 8.83
N SER A 32 11.97 5.00 8.63
CA SER A 32 12.29 6.38 9.04
C SER A 32 11.35 7.40 8.40
N GLU A 33 11.13 7.29 7.11
CA GLU A 33 10.22 8.17 6.36
C GLU A 33 8.77 8.04 6.84
N ALA A 34 8.32 6.80 7.09
CA ALA A 34 6.98 6.54 7.61
C ALA A 34 6.76 7.20 8.98
N LEU A 35 7.75 7.11 9.87
CA LEU A 35 7.71 7.74 11.19
C LEU A 35 7.68 9.27 11.08
N GLU A 36 8.46 9.84 10.15
CA GLU A 36 8.45 11.28 9.89
C GLU A 36 7.08 11.75 9.39
N ILE A 37 6.49 11.06 8.40
CA ILE A 37 5.15 11.36 7.88
C ILE A 37 4.11 11.33 9.02
N ILE A 38 4.12 10.33 9.88
CA ILE A 38 3.19 10.23 11.02
C ILE A 38 3.44 11.37 12.02
N GLY A 39 4.70 11.68 12.33
CA GLY A 39 5.05 12.81 13.19
C GLY A 39 4.52 14.16 12.68
N LEU A 40 4.60 14.37 11.37
CA LEU A 40 4.05 15.57 10.72
C LEU A 40 2.52 15.62 10.84
N TYR A 41 1.79 14.50 10.68
CA TYR A 41 0.35 14.47 10.91
C TYR A 41 -0.02 14.75 12.37
N GLN A 42 0.72 14.18 13.31
CA GLN A 42 0.50 14.40 14.74
C GLN A 42 0.76 15.88 15.15
N SER A 43 1.75 16.54 14.54
CA SER A 43 2.05 17.95 14.82
C SER A 43 0.91 18.91 14.46
N ILE A 44 0.02 18.47 13.57
CA ILE A 44 -1.20 19.25 13.20
C ILE A 44 -2.48 18.65 13.81
N GLY A 45 -2.34 17.79 14.84
CA GLY A 45 -3.46 17.25 15.62
C GLY A 45 -4.19 16.07 14.97
N ILE A 46 -3.62 15.43 13.95
CA ILE A 46 -4.20 14.25 13.30
C ILE A 46 -3.62 12.99 13.94
N ASP A 47 -4.51 12.13 14.46
CA ASP A 47 -4.13 10.86 15.08
C ASP A 47 -3.62 9.87 14.03
N LYS A 48 -2.57 9.09 14.37
CA LYS A 48 -1.97 8.07 13.50
C LYS A 48 -2.98 7.03 12.99
N ASN A 49 -4.03 6.74 13.75
CA ASN A 49 -5.10 5.82 13.35
C ASN A 49 -5.95 6.33 12.18
N ARG A 50 -5.84 7.62 11.84
CA ARG A 50 -6.50 8.25 10.68
C ARG A 50 -5.64 8.23 9.42
N VAL A 51 -4.42 7.69 9.51
CA VAL A 51 -3.44 7.67 8.40
C VAL A 51 -3.03 6.23 8.11
N LEU A 52 -2.98 5.88 6.83
CA LEU A 52 -2.34 4.67 6.32
C LEU A 52 -1.04 5.08 5.63
N ILE A 53 0.07 4.47 6.01
CA ILE A 53 1.32 4.64 5.28
C ILE A 53 1.31 3.71 4.07
N LYS A 54 1.37 4.30 2.87
CA LYS A 54 1.36 3.55 1.62
C LYS A 54 2.78 3.21 1.22
N ILE A 55 3.07 1.91 1.04
CA ILE A 55 4.40 1.36 0.81
C ILE A 55 4.33 0.39 -0.36
N ALA A 56 5.35 0.38 -1.23
CA ALA A 56 5.47 -0.60 -2.31
C ALA A 56 5.63 -2.02 -1.76
N SER A 57 4.95 -3.01 -2.35
CA SER A 57 5.01 -4.42 -1.97
C SER A 57 6.27 -5.12 -2.50
N THR A 58 7.43 -4.51 -2.30
CA THR A 58 8.74 -5.16 -2.38
C THR A 58 8.97 -5.98 -1.12
N TRP A 59 9.96 -6.87 -1.11
CA TRP A 59 10.31 -7.62 0.10
C TRP A 59 10.67 -6.66 1.25
N GLU A 60 11.51 -5.68 0.97
CA GLU A 60 11.96 -4.67 1.93
C GLU A 60 10.80 -3.81 2.45
N GLY A 61 9.88 -3.43 1.56
CA GLY A 61 8.67 -2.69 1.93
C GLY A 61 7.73 -3.49 2.83
N ILE A 62 7.55 -4.79 2.56
CA ILE A 62 6.75 -5.69 3.39
C ILE A 62 7.39 -5.86 4.79
N GLN A 63 8.72 -5.99 4.86
CA GLN A 63 9.43 -6.04 6.15
C GLN A 63 9.27 -4.74 6.95
N ALA A 64 9.40 -3.58 6.28
CA ALA A 64 9.17 -2.28 6.91
C ALA A 64 7.74 -2.16 7.46
N ALA A 65 6.73 -2.55 6.66
CA ALA A 65 5.34 -2.53 7.08
C ALA A 65 5.07 -3.43 8.29
N SER A 66 5.65 -4.63 8.32
CA SER A 66 5.54 -5.54 9.47
C SER A 66 6.04 -4.91 10.77
N ILE A 67 7.17 -4.20 10.72
CA ILE A 67 7.74 -3.49 11.87
C ILE A 67 6.86 -2.31 12.28
N LEU A 68 6.41 -1.51 11.31
CA LEU A 68 5.53 -0.36 11.56
C LEU A 68 4.21 -0.76 12.22
N GLU A 69 3.56 -1.81 11.75
CA GLU A 69 2.31 -2.33 12.33
C GLU A 69 2.53 -2.89 13.74
N ARG A 70 3.54 -3.74 13.91
CA ARG A 70 3.79 -4.47 15.16
C ARG A 70 4.35 -3.57 16.27
N ASP A 71 5.39 -2.80 15.96
CA ASP A 71 6.20 -2.11 16.97
C ASP A 71 5.78 -0.66 17.16
N HIS A 72 5.22 -0.02 16.14
CA HIS A 72 4.82 1.38 16.18
C HIS A 72 3.29 1.59 16.15
N GLY A 73 2.52 0.55 15.89
CA GLY A 73 1.06 0.64 15.74
C GLY A 73 0.64 1.60 14.63
N ILE A 74 1.42 1.64 13.53
CA ILE A 74 1.17 2.45 12.35
C ILE A 74 0.58 1.55 11.27
N HIS A 75 -0.62 1.91 10.81
CA HIS A 75 -1.32 1.15 9.79
C HIS A 75 -0.74 1.37 8.39
N CYS A 76 -0.53 0.27 7.66
CA CYS A 76 0.08 0.29 6.34
C CYS A 76 -0.88 -0.15 5.23
N ASN A 77 -0.73 0.47 4.05
CA ASN A 77 -1.39 0.11 2.81
C ASN A 77 -0.32 -0.32 1.79
N LEU A 78 -0.22 -1.63 1.53
CA LEU A 78 0.78 -2.16 0.61
C LEU A 78 0.28 -2.07 -0.83
N THR A 79 1.00 -1.33 -1.65
CA THR A 79 0.66 -1.04 -3.06
C THR A 79 1.65 -1.68 -4.03
N LEU A 80 1.43 -1.51 -5.35
CA LEU A 80 2.20 -2.20 -6.39
C LEU A 80 2.14 -3.71 -6.21
N LEU A 81 0.95 -4.20 -5.93
CA LEU A 81 0.65 -5.61 -5.70
C LEU A 81 0.06 -6.19 -6.99
N PHE A 82 0.73 -7.20 -7.56
CA PHE A 82 0.45 -7.74 -8.89
C PHE A 82 0.16 -9.24 -8.89
N ASN A 83 0.41 -9.94 -7.79
CA ASN A 83 0.24 -11.40 -7.73
C ASN A 83 -0.10 -11.88 -6.32
N LEU A 84 -0.58 -13.12 -6.24
CA LEU A 84 -0.98 -13.78 -5.00
C LEU A 84 0.19 -13.94 -4.02
N THR A 85 1.39 -14.21 -4.50
CA THR A 85 2.57 -14.40 -3.62
C THR A 85 2.88 -13.14 -2.82
N GLN A 86 2.82 -11.95 -3.46
CA GLN A 86 2.94 -10.69 -2.73
C GLN A 86 1.81 -10.51 -1.71
N ALA A 87 0.57 -10.87 -2.06
CA ALA A 87 -0.57 -10.75 -1.15
C ALA A 87 -0.41 -11.64 0.09
N VAL A 88 0.06 -12.89 -0.10
CA VAL A 88 0.35 -13.82 1.01
C VAL A 88 1.44 -13.25 1.93
N ALA A 89 2.55 -12.75 1.38
CA ALA A 89 3.61 -12.13 2.17
C ALA A 89 3.12 -10.90 2.96
N CYS A 90 2.25 -10.08 2.36
CA CYS A 90 1.61 -8.96 3.05
C CYS A 90 0.69 -9.43 4.19
N ALA A 91 -0.07 -10.50 3.97
CA ALA A 91 -0.94 -11.09 4.99
C ALA A 91 -0.14 -11.67 6.17
N GLU A 92 0.95 -12.38 5.89
CA GLU A 92 1.87 -12.89 6.92
C GLU A 92 2.52 -11.76 7.72
N ALA A 93 2.83 -10.64 7.08
CA ALA A 93 3.31 -9.41 7.72
C ALA A 93 2.23 -8.68 8.54
N ARG A 94 0.97 -9.13 8.49
CA ARG A 94 -0.20 -8.58 9.19
C ARG A 94 -0.48 -7.11 8.86
N VAL A 95 -0.29 -6.71 7.60
CA VAL A 95 -0.58 -5.35 7.17
C VAL A 95 -2.10 -5.08 7.16
N THR A 96 -2.47 -3.84 7.41
CA THR A 96 -3.88 -3.42 7.52
C THR A 96 -4.61 -3.50 6.18
N LEU A 97 -3.96 -3.13 5.07
CA LEU A 97 -4.58 -2.99 3.75
C LEU A 97 -3.61 -3.35 2.63
N VAL A 98 -4.14 -3.92 1.55
CA VAL A 98 -3.42 -4.12 0.29
C VAL A 98 -4.18 -3.48 -0.87
N SER A 99 -3.44 -2.96 -1.85
CA SER A 99 -3.99 -2.29 -3.02
C SER A 99 -3.49 -2.97 -4.31
N PRO A 100 -4.21 -3.99 -4.83
CA PRO A 100 -3.86 -4.67 -6.07
C PRO A 100 -4.03 -3.76 -7.29
N PHE A 101 -3.13 -3.89 -8.27
CA PHE A 101 -3.13 -3.12 -9.51
C PHE A 101 -3.81 -3.90 -10.65
N VAL A 102 -5.10 -4.12 -10.53
CA VAL A 102 -5.90 -4.96 -11.46
C VAL A 102 -5.78 -4.52 -12.92
N GLY A 103 -5.82 -3.22 -13.19
CA GLY A 103 -5.67 -2.69 -14.54
C GLY A 103 -4.28 -2.95 -15.13
N ARG A 104 -3.23 -2.86 -14.33
CA ARG A 104 -1.86 -3.17 -14.77
C ARG A 104 -1.64 -4.66 -15.00
N ILE A 105 -2.29 -5.52 -14.22
CA ILE A 105 -2.31 -6.97 -14.45
C ILE A 105 -2.96 -7.26 -15.80
N LEU A 106 -4.13 -6.69 -16.08
CA LEU A 106 -4.80 -6.83 -17.37
C LEU A 106 -3.94 -6.33 -18.55
N ASP A 107 -3.33 -5.15 -18.41
CA ASP A 107 -2.45 -4.56 -19.44
C ASP A 107 -1.26 -5.47 -19.77
N TRP A 108 -0.68 -6.13 -18.75
CA TRP A 108 0.42 -7.07 -18.95
C TRP A 108 -0.03 -8.30 -19.72
N TYR A 109 -1.16 -8.91 -19.33
CA TYR A 109 -1.69 -10.08 -20.02
C TYR A 109 -2.06 -9.77 -21.48
N LYS A 110 -2.73 -8.65 -21.75
CA LYS A 110 -3.05 -8.22 -23.13
C LYS A 110 -1.78 -8.10 -23.98
N ARG A 111 -0.74 -7.46 -23.46
CA ARG A 111 0.54 -7.31 -24.18
C ARG A 111 1.27 -8.65 -24.39
N SER A 112 1.24 -9.52 -23.39
CA SER A 112 1.99 -10.79 -23.43
C SER A 112 1.32 -11.85 -24.28
N THR A 113 -0.01 -11.87 -24.34
CA THR A 113 -0.79 -12.91 -25.05
C THR A 113 -1.37 -12.42 -26.38
N GLY A 114 -1.53 -11.13 -26.57
CA GLY A 114 -2.24 -10.54 -27.70
C GLY A 114 -3.77 -10.75 -27.67
N LEU A 115 -4.31 -11.25 -26.56
CA LEU A 115 -5.73 -11.56 -26.42
C LEU A 115 -6.50 -10.38 -25.79
N GLU A 116 -7.77 -10.25 -26.17
CA GLU A 116 -8.73 -9.40 -25.45
C GLU A 116 -9.44 -10.24 -24.38
N TYR A 117 -9.75 -9.60 -23.24
CA TYR A 117 -10.38 -10.22 -22.09
C TYR A 117 -11.72 -9.57 -21.79
N GLU A 118 -12.76 -10.40 -21.61
CA GLU A 118 -14.04 -9.94 -21.08
C GLU A 118 -13.97 -9.79 -19.54
N ALA A 119 -14.93 -9.08 -18.95
CA ALA A 119 -14.96 -8.82 -17.49
C ALA A 119 -14.89 -10.11 -16.63
N LYS A 120 -15.44 -11.23 -17.11
CA LYS A 120 -15.40 -12.52 -16.40
C LYS A 120 -14.07 -13.25 -16.50
N SER A 121 -13.31 -13.00 -17.56
CA SER A 121 -12.00 -13.61 -17.84
C SER A 121 -10.83 -12.65 -17.60
N ASP A 122 -11.09 -11.45 -17.09
CA ASP A 122 -10.08 -10.45 -16.79
C ASP A 122 -9.09 -10.97 -15.71
N PRO A 123 -7.79 -11.11 -16.06
CA PRO A 123 -6.79 -11.64 -15.14
C PRO A 123 -6.63 -10.81 -13.86
N GLY A 124 -6.84 -9.50 -13.93
CA GLY A 124 -6.81 -8.63 -12.76
C GLY A 124 -7.97 -8.92 -11.80
N VAL A 125 -9.17 -9.13 -12.34
CA VAL A 125 -10.35 -9.53 -11.55
C VAL A 125 -10.16 -10.92 -10.93
N ILE A 126 -9.63 -11.86 -11.70
CA ILE A 126 -9.36 -13.23 -11.22
C ILE A 126 -8.35 -13.20 -10.07
N SER A 127 -7.27 -12.42 -10.19
CA SER A 127 -6.22 -12.33 -9.17
C SER A 127 -6.69 -11.76 -7.84
N VAL A 128 -7.75 -10.94 -7.83
CA VAL A 128 -8.33 -10.41 -6.58
C VAL A 128 -9.31 -11.40 -5.94
N LYS A 129 -9.85 -12.33 -6.73
CA LYS A 129 -10.79 -13.35 -6.24
C LYS A 129 -10.09 -14.60 -5.70
N SER A 130 -8.81 -14.80 -6.04
CA SER A 130 -8.01 -15.92 -5.57
C SER A 130 -7.53 -15.74 -4.15
#